data_897cf37f9d9bcc15359e3c54f0c91e78
#
_entry.id   897cf37f9d9bcc15359e3c54f0c91e78
#
_cell.length_a   1.000
_cell.length_b   1.000
_cell.length_c   1.000
_cell.angle_alpha   90.00
_cell.angle_beta   90.00
_cell.angle_gamma   90.00
#
_symmetry.space_group_name_H-M   'P 1'
#
loop_
_entity.id
_entity.type
_entity.pdbx_description
1 polymer ?
#
loop_
_entity_poly.entity_id
_entity_poly.type
_entity_poly.pdbx_seq_one_letter_code
_entity_poly.pdbx_strand_id
1 'polypeptide(L)'
;MSHQHLPLAVDLDGTLLKTDMLLESFLAMVRHNPLTLFMAPFWLLKGKAYLKTQIALRSAIDVRHLPYRETILGYLHTEKSKGRKLYLATATHQKYAQEIADHLAVFDGVFASSEQINLSGTRKRDALVKAFGEKQFVYAGNESVDMPIWRSSAAAIVAGNQGLKKEAESLAPIEQHFEDKKNTFKALVKAFRVHQ
;
A
#
# COMPACT_ATOMS: atom_id res chain seq x y z
N MET A 1 -1.51 -22.26 -14.72
CA MET A 1 -1.35 -21.29 -15.84
C MET A 1 -0.61 -20.07 -15.32
N SER A 2 0.39 -19.57 -16.03
CA SER A 2 1.14 -18.37 -15.61
C SER A 2 0.29 -17.13 -15.85
N HIS A 3 0.09 -16.30 -14.82
CA HIS A 3 -0.66 -15.02 -14.90
C HIS A 3 0.24 -13.83 -15.25
N GLN A 4 1.48 -14.09 -15.70
CA GLN A 4 2.51 -13.08 -15.96
C GLN A 4 2.15 -12.07 -17.06
N HIS A 5 1.18 -12.38 -17.93
CA HIS A 5 0.67 -11.46 -18.95
C HIS A 5 -0.37 -10.48 -18.42
N LEU A 6 -0.95 -10.75 -17.24
CA LEU A 6 -1.95 -9.89 -16.62
C LEU A 6 -1.30 -8.72 -15.88
N PRO A 7 -1.94 -7.54 -15.84
CA PRO A 7 -1.44 -6.41 -15.06
C PRO A 7 -1.35 -6.78 -13.58
N LEU A 8 -0.31 -6.29 -12.92
CA LEU A 8 -0.10 -6.46 -11.50
C LEU A 8 -0.39 -5.14 -10.78
N ALA A 9 -1.39 -5.12 -9.91
CA ALA A 9 -1.68 -4.03 -9.00
C ALA A 9 -1.04 -4.31 -7.63
N VAL A 10 -0.32 -3.34 -7.08
CA VAL A 10 0.48 -3.48 -5.86
C VAL A 10 0.01 -2.48 -4.83
N ASP A 11 -0.30 -2.95 -3.64
CA ASP A 11 -0.57 -2.08 -2.50
C ASP A 11 0.72 -1.44 -1.97
N LEU A 12 0.57 -0.30 -1.27
CA LEU A 12 1.69 0.47 -0.76
C LEU A 12 1.99 0.14 0.71
N ASP A 13 1.04 0.48 1.58
CA ASP A 13 1.22 0.48 3.03
C ASP A 13 1.30 -0.96 3.57
N GLY A 14 2.41 -1.31 4.24
CA GLY A 14 2.66 -2.68 4.69
C GLY A 14 3.01 -3.69 3.58
N THR A 15 2.76 -3.37 2.31
CA THR A 15 3.13 -4.18 1.15
C THR A 15 4.47 -3.71 0.57
N LEU A 16 4.46 -2.70 -0.28
CA LEU A 16 5.68 -2.13 -0.88
C LEU A 16 6.51 -1.36 0.15
N LEU A 17 5.86 -0.68 1.09
CA LEU A 17 6.50 -0.06 2.26
C LEU A 17 6.36 -0.97 3.49
N LYS A 18 7.35 -0.88 4.39
CA LYS A 18 7.31 -1.54 5.72
C LYS A 18 6.53 -0.74 6.76
N THR A 19 6.04 0.43 6.40
CA THR A 19 5.33 1.40 7.24
C THR A 19 4.03 1.85 6.59
N ASP A 20 3.27 2.69 7.28
CA ASP A 20 2.03 3.30 6.83
C ASP A 20 2.28 4.79 6.49
N MET A 21 1.94 5.20 5.26
CA MET A 21 2.15 6.57 4.78
C MET A 21 1.33 7.61 5.52
N LEU A 22 0.15 7.25 6.05
CA LEU A 22 -0.63 8.16 6.86
C LEU A 22 0.10 8.48 8.17
N LEU A 23 0.70 7.45 8.81
CA LEU A 23 1.49 7.63 10.03
C LEU A 23 2.74 8.47 9.75
N GLU A 24 3.50 8.16 8.71
CA GLU A 24 4.71 8.91 8.33
C GLU A 24 4.40 10.38 8.04
N SER A 25 3.35 10.63 7.24
CA SER A 25 2.93 11.99 6.90
C SER A 25 2.37 12.75 8.10
N PHE A 26 1.64 12.07 8.98
CA PHE A 26 1.14 12.66 10.22
C PHE A 26 2.29 13.06 11.15
N LEU A 27 3.27 12.19 11.36
CA LEU A 27 4.44 12.48 12.19
C LEU A 27 5.28 13.62 11.61
N ALA A 28 5.47 13.66 10.29
CA ALA A 28 6.16 14.74 9.61
C ALA A 28 5.42 16.09 9.79
N MET A 29 4.10 16.08 9.66
CA MET A 29 3.25 17.27 9.87
C MET A 29 3.35 17.78 11.31
N VAL A 30 3.22 16.89 12.30
CA VAL A 30 3.29 17.28 13.74
C VAL A 30 4.68 17.78 14.11
N ARG A 31 5.74 17.18 13.54
CA ARG A 31 7.12 17.66 13.75
C ARG A 31 7.31 19.08 13.23
N HIS A 32 6.72 19.41 12.08
CA HIS A 32 6.81 20.75 11.49
C HIS A 32 5.93 21.76 12.25
N ASN A 33 4.71 21.37 12.66
CA ASN A 33 3.79 22.22 13.43
C ASN A 33 3.00 21.39 14.45
N PRO A 34 3.42 21.34 15.72
CA PRO A 34 2.76 20.56 16.76
C PRO A 34 1.29 20.91 17.00
N LEU A 35 0.87 22.15 16.72
CA LEU A 35 -0.51 22.59 16.90
C LEU A 35 -1.49 21.86 15.97
N THR A 36 -1.01 21.31 14.86
CA THR A 36 -1.83 20.53 13.93
C THR A 36 -2.39 19.24 14.55
N LEU A 37 -1.75 18.75 15.63
CA LEU A 37 -2.24 17.62 16.40
C LEU A 37 -3.67 17.84 16.90
N PHE A 38 -3.98 19.06 17.38
CA PHE A 38 -5.31 19.41 17.89
C PHE A 38 -6.37 19.54 16.79
N MET A 39 -5.96 19.68 15.54
CA MET A 39 -6.89 19.78 14.40
C MET A 39 -7.27 18.40 13.84
N ALA A 40 -6.46 17.38 14.05
CA ALA A 40 -6.67 16.05 13.48
C ALA A 40 -8.04 15.42 13.84
N PRO A 41 -8.55 15.51 15.08
CA PRO A 41 -9.88 15.00 15.41
C PRO A 41 -11.00 15.67 14.61
N PHE A 42 -10.91 16.98 14.39
CA PHE A 42 -11.91 17.73 13.59
C PHE A 42 -11.88 17.34 12.12
N TRP A 43 -10.69 17.05 11.58
CA TRP A 43 -10.57 16.55 10.21
C TRP A 43 -11.14 15.14 10.09
N LEU A 44 -10.93 14.28 11.11
CA LEU A 44 -11.46 12.92 11.12
C LEU A 44 -13.00 12.91 11.14
N LEU A 45 -13.66 13.86 11.82
CA LEU A 45 -15.12 14.01 11.81
C LEU A 45 -15.67 14.27 10.41
N LYS A 46 -14.87 14.90 9.52
CA LYS A 46 -15.22 15.08 8.10
C LYS A 46 -14.89 13.85 7.22
N GLY A 47 -14.37 12.79 7.82
CA GLY A 47 -14.06 11.52 7.17
C GLY A 47 -12.59 11.28 6.89
N LYS A 48 -12.23 9.99 6.69
CA LYS A 48 -10.85 9.54 6.49
C LYS A 48 -10.18 10.14 5.25
N ALA A 49 -10.92 10.35 4.15
CA ALA A 49 -10.40 10.95 2.93
C ALA A 49 -9.96 12.40 3.20
N TYR A 50 -10.84 13.18 3.85
CA TYR A 50 -10.53 14.56 4.22
C TYR A 50 -9.33 14.66 5.17
N LEU A 51 -9.26 13.81 6.21
CA LEU A 51 -8.09 13.75 7.11
C LEU A 51 -6.79 13.52 6.33
N LYS A 52 -6.74 12.52 5.45
CA LYS A 52 -5.56 12.20 4.62
C LYS A 52 -5.15 13.38 3.75
N THR A 53 -6.10 14.07 3.15
CA THR A 53 -5.85 15.28 2.35
C THR A 53 -5.25 16.40 3.19
N GLN A 54 -5.84 16.70 4.37
CA GLN A 54 -5.34 17.77 5.24
C GLN A 54 -3.91 17.50 5.73
N ILE A 55 -3.59 16.24 6.02
CA ILE A 55 -2.24 15.80 6.38
C ILE A 55 -1.31 15.95 5.17
N ALA A 56 -1.69 15.43 3.99
CA ALA A 56 -0.87 15.46 2.79
C ALA A 56 -0.52 16.88 2.32
N LEU A 57 -1.46 17.84 2.49
CA LEU A 57 -1.23 19.24 2.16
C LEU A 57 -0.25 19.96 3.12
N ARG A 58 -0.12 19.47 4.37
CA ARG A 58 0.68 20.11 5.43
C ARG A 58 1.95 19.36 5.78
N SER A 59 2.18 18.21 5.14
CA SER A 59 3.40 17.44 5.34
C SER A 59 4.24 17.40 4.07
N ALA A 60 5.55 17.39 4.26
CA ALA A 60 6.53 17.13 3.21
C ALA A 60 7.34 15.89 3.62
N ILE A 61 7.31 14.86 2.79
CA ILE A 61 8.06 13.63 2.98
C ILE A 61 9.01 13.47 1.80
N ASP A 62 10.26 13.18 2.09
CA ASP A 62 11.19 12.74 1.06
C ASP A 62 10.95 11.25 0.78
N VAL A 63 10.24 10.96 -0.31
CA VAL A 63 9.89 9.59 -0.69
C VAL A 63 11.10 8.70 -0.96
N ARG A 64 12.29 9.29 -1.20
CA ARG A 64 13.54 8.56 -1.43
C ARG A 64 14.02 7.82 -0.18
N HIS A 65 13.66 8.29 1.00
CA HIS A 65 14.09 7.74 2.28
C HIS A 65 13.03 6.86 2.96
N LEU A 66 11.95 6.54 2.26
CA LEU A 66 10.93 5.63 2.78
C LEU A 66 11.48 4.19 2.91
N PRO A 67 11.04 3.44 3.93
CA PRO A 67 11.52 2.06 4.15
C PRO A 67 10.88 1.07 3.18
N TYR A 68 11.30 1.09 1.92
CA TYR A 68 10.84 0.16 0.91
C TYR A 68 11.18 -1.29 1.26
N ARG A 69 10.32 -2.21 0.84
CA ARG A 69 10.57 -3.65 0.96
C ARG A 69 11.35 -4.13 -0.28
N GLU A 70 12.68 -4.21 -0.12
CA GLU A 70 13.61 -4.51 -1.21
C GLU A 70 13.26 -5.80 -1.96
N THR A 71 12.75 -6.82 -1.25
CA THR A 71 12.35 -8.09 -1.88
C THR A 71 11.19 -7.92 -2.85
N ILE A 72 10.21 -7.08 -2.52
CA ILE A 72 9.09 -6.77 -3.40
C ILE A 72 9.54 -5.85 -4.52
N LEU A 73 10.33 -4.83 -4.22
CA LEU A 73 10.85 -3.91 -5.23
C LEU A 73 11.68 -4.65 -6.29
N GLY A 74 12.57 -5.57 -5.87
CA GLY A 74 13.33 -6.43 -6.79
C GLY A 74 12.43 -7.32 -7.66
N TYR A 75 11.36 -7.87 -7.07
CA TYR A 75 10.35 -8.62 -7.83
C TYR A 75 9.67 -7.73 -8.88
N LEU A 76 9.25 -6.52 -8.52
CA LEU A 76 8.60 -5.58 -9.45
C LEU A 76 9.53 -5.22 -10.62
N HIS A 77 10.80 -4.93 -10.37
CA HIS A 77 11.79 -4.69 -11.43
C HIS A 77 11.92 -5.90 -12.37
N THR A 78 11.92 -7.11 -11.81
CA THR A 78 11.96 -8.34 -12.61
C THR A 78 10.71 -8.50 -13.46
N GLU A 79 9.52 -8.26 -12.91
CA GLU A 79 8.27 -8.35 -13.68
C GLU A 79 8.18 -7.24 -14.75
N LYS A 80 8.65 -6.04 -14.44
CA LYS A 80 8.74 -4.93 -15.40
C LYS A 80 9.65 -5.27 -16.56
N SER A 81 10.81 -5.88 -16.31
CA SER A 81 11.75 -6.29 -17.36
C SER A 81 11.19 -7.37 -18.30
N LYS A 82 10.22 -8.16 -17.82
CA LYS A 82 9.46 -9.13 -18.63
C LYS A 82 8.32 -8.47 -19.45
N GLY A 83 8.14 -7.14 -19.35
CA GLY A 83 7.10 -6.40 -20.04
C GLY A 83 5.74 -6.38 -19.31
N ARG A 84 5.66 -6.88 -18.07
CA ARG A 84 4.42 -6.85 -17.28
C ARG A 84 4.04 -5.42 -16.93
N LYS A 85 2.75 -5.09 -17.08
CA LYS A 85 2.21 -3.80 -16.66
C LYS A 85 2.02 -3.77 -15.15
N LEU A 86 2.57 -2.74 -14.50
CA LEU A 86 2.57 -2.58 -13.04
C LEU A 86 1.79 -1.33 -12.65
N TYR A 87 0.92 -1.46 -11.65
CA TYR A 87 0.11 -0.36 -11.14
C TYR A 87 0.24 -0.26 -9.63
N LEU A 88 0.45 0.95 -9.13
CA LEU A 88 0.35 1.22 -7.70
C LEU A 88 -1.12 1.40 -7.34
N ALA A 89 -1.65 0.65 -6.36
CA ALA A 89 -3.05 0.70 -5.96
C ALA A 89 -3.18 0.84 -4.44
N THR A 90 -3.36 2.07 -3.94
CA THR A 90 -3.22 2.37 -2.52
C THR A 90 -4.37 3.22 -1.97
N ALA A 91 -4.62 3.08 -0.66
CA ALA A 91 -5.47 3.99 0.10
C ALA A 91 -4.77 5.29 0.51
N THR A 92 -3.47 5.44 0.24
CA THR A 92 -2.69 6.66 0.46
C THR A 92 -3.18 7.79 -0.47
N HIS A 93 -3.02 9.04 -0.03
CA HIS A 93 -3.41 10.21 -0.81
C HIS A 93 -2.60 10.29 -2.13
N GLN A 94 -3.27 10.68 -3.21
CA GLN A 94 -2.74 10.70 -4.59
C GLN A 94 -1.41 11.45 -4.70
N LYS A 95 -1.21 12.54 -3.96
CA LYS A 95 0.06 13.29 -3.93
C LYS A 95 1.25 12.36 -3.68
N TYR A 96 1.24 11.63 -2.57
CA TYR A 96 2.35 10.75 -2.21
C TYR A 96 2.43 9.48 -3.06
N ALA A 97 1.27 8.93 -3.44
CA ALA A 97 1.23 7.79 -4.34
C ALA A 97 1.89 8.12 -5.69
N GLN A 98 1.66 9.32 -6.23
CA GLN A 98 2.30 9.78 -7.46
C GLN A 98 3.79 10.05 -7.27
N GLU A 99 4.19 10.77 -6.21
CA GLU A 99 5.60 11.04 -5.90
C GLU A 99 6.41 9.73 -5.76
N ILE A 100 5.83 8.70 -5.12
CA ILE A 100 6.44 7.37 -4.98
C ILE A 100 6.54 6.66 -6.34
N ALA A 101 5.47 6.69 -7.13
CA ALA A 101 5.46 6.06 -8.45
C ALA A 101 6.49 6.69 -9.38
N ASP A 102 6.60 8.02 -9.38
CA ASP A 102 7.57 8.77 -10.18
C ASP A 102 9.02 8.48 -9.72
N HIS A 103 9.24 8.41 -8.39
CA HIS A 103 10.55 8.08 -7.84
C HIS A 103 11.02 6.67 -8.21
N LEU A 104 10.13 5.68 -8.10
CA LEU A 104 10.48 4.28 -8.37
C LEU A 104 10.55 3.97 -9.87
N ALA A 105 9.85 4.73 -10.71
CA ALA A 105 9.83 4.62 -12.16
C ALA A 105 9.52 3.21 -12.72
N VAL A 106 8.81 2.36 -11.93
CA VAL A 106 8.44 1.00 -12.35
C VAL A 106 6.97 0.89 -12.71
N PHE A 107 6.12 1.81 -12.25
CA PHE A 107 4.68 1.77 -12.42
C PHE A 107 4.22 2.40 -13.73
N ASP A 108 3.22 1.79 -14.37
CA ASP A 108 2.55 2.30 -15.58
C ASP A 108 1.36 3.20 -15.22
N GLY A 109 0.90 3.19 -13.96
CA GLY A 109 -0.18 4.03 -13.48
C GLY A 109 -0.44 3.88 -11.99
N VAL A 110 -1.28 4.77 -11.47
CA VAL A 110 -1.56 4.90 -10.03
C VAL A 110 -3.07 4.95 -9.79
N PHE A 111 -3.54 4.12 -8.86
CA PHE A 111 -4.86 4.17 -8.24
C PHE A 111 -4.67 4.61 -6.79
N ALA A 112 -5.16 5.78 -6.42
CA ALA A 112 -4.94 6.36 -5.09
C ALA A 112 -6.18 7.07 -4.55
N SER A 113 -6.18 7.39 -3.24
CA SER A 113 -7.25 8.17 -2.63
C SER A 113 -7.18 9.64 -3.06
N SER A 114 -8.36 10.22 -3.27
CA SER A 114 -8.56 11.65 -3.50
C SER A 114 -9.17 12.34 -2.25
N GLU A 115 -9.50 13.62 -2.38
CA GLU A 115 -10.22 14.36 -1.33
C GLU A 115 -11.58 13.76 -0.99
N GLN A 116 -12.27 13.21 -2.00
CA GLN A 116 -13.63 12.70 -1.86
C GLN A 116 -13.70 11.20 -1.64
N ILE A 117 -12.67 10.47 -2.11
CA ILE A 117 -12.70 9.01 -2.17
C ILE A 117 -11.52 8.42 -1.40
N ASN A 118 -11.82 7.66 -0.34
CA ASN A 118 -10.83 6.78 0.30
C ASN A 118 -10.82 5.45 -0.44
N LEU A 119 -9.75 5.18 -1.20
CA LEU A 119 -9.60 4.00 -2.07
C LEU A 119 -9.08 2.80 -1.26
N SER A 120 -9.92 2.21 -0.41
CA SER A 120 -9.57 1.01 0.37
C SER A 120 -10.63 -0.09 0.24
N GLY A 121 -10.25 -1.34 0.48
CA GLY A 121 -11.14 -2.50 0.50
C GLY A 121 -11.95 -2.62 -0.78
N THR A 122 -13.28 -2.67 -0.65
CA THR A 122 -14.21 -2.85 -1.77
C THR A 122 -14.11 -1.74 -2.83
N ARG A 123 -13.87 -0.49 -2.41
CA ARG A 123 -13.70 0.61 -3.38
C ARG A 123 -12.44 0.44 -4.24
N LYS A 124 -11.36 -0.06 -3.65
CA LYS A 124 -10.13 -0.40 -4.41
C LYS A 124 -10.41 -1.55 -5.37
N ARG A 125 -11.10 -2.60 -4.91
CA ARG A 125 -11.55 -3.71 -5.76
C ARG A 125 -12.36 -3.18 -6.96
N ASP A 126 -13.38 -2.38 -6.71
CA ASP A 126 -14.28 -1.87 -7.77
C ASP A 126 -13.53 -1.04 -8.81
N ALA A 127 -12.57 -0.22 -8.37
CA ALA A 127 -11.72 0.56 -9.27
C ALA A 127 -10.84 -0.33 -10.15
N LEU A 128 -10.22 -1.39 -9.58
CA LEU A 128 -9.38 -2.33 -10.31
C LEU A 128 -10.20 -3.20 -11.27
N VAL A 129 -11.37 -3.71 -10.84
CA VAL A 129 -12.28 -4.46 -11.71
C VAL A 129 -12.81 -3.60 -12.85
N LYS A 130 -13.14 -2.33 -12.59
CA LYS A 130 -13.55 -1.38 -13.64
C LYS A 130 -12.44 -1.15 -14.67
N ALA A 131 -11.19 -1.09 -14.23
CA ALA A 131 -10.04 -0.81 -15.10
C ALA A 131 -9.59 -2.02 -15.92
N PHE A 132 -9.58 -3.20 -15.31
CA PHE A 132 -8.96 -4.39 -15.91
C PHE A 132 -9.95 -5.52 -16.23
N GLY A 133 -11.08 -5.56 -15.56
CA GLY A 133 -12.04 -6.67 -15.61
C GLY A 133 -11.89 -7.63 -14.42
N GLU A 134 -12.98 -8.36 -14.12
CA GLU A 134 -12.99 -9.42 -13.11
C GLU A 134 -12.04 -10.54 -13.52
N LYS A 135 -11.18 -11.00 -12.62
CA LYS A 135 -10.15 -12.03 -12.87
C LYS A 135 -9.15 -11.67 -13.99
N GLN A 136 -8.98 -10.38 -14.32
CA GLN A 136 -8.07 -9.91 -15.37
C GLN A 136 -6.88 -9.11 -14.82
N PHE A 137 -6.57 -9.24 -13.55
CA PHE A 137 -5.40 -8.65 -12.88
C PHE A 137 -4.90 -9.53 -11.75
N VAL A 138 -3.65 -9.34 -11.36
CA VAL A 138 -3.06 -9.91 -10.14
C VAL A 138 -2.95 -8.81 -9.10
N TYR A 139 -3.12 -9.14 -7.84
CA TYR A 139 -3.03 -8.16 -6.76
C TYR A 139 -2.05 -8.56 -5.66
N ALA A 140 -1.14 -7.63 -5.32
CA ALA A 140 -0.23 -7.77 -4.20
C ALA A 140 -0.73 -6.95 -3.01
N GLY A 141 -0.93 -7.61 -1.86
CA GLY A 141 -1.44 -7.02 -0.63
C GLY A 141 -0.90 -7.69 0.63
N ASN A 142 -1.26 -7.15 1.80
CA ASN A 142 -0.69 -7.58 3.09
C ASN A 142 -1.69 -7.72 4.24
N GLU A 143 -2.97 -7.39 4.02
CA GLU A 143 -3.95 -7.32 5.10
C GLU A 143 -5.29 -7.98 4.73
N SER A 144 -6.10 -8.28 5.76
CA SER A 144 -7.44 -8.84 5.58
C SER A 144 -8.39 -7.90 4.81
N VAL A 145 -8.12 -6.59 4.81
CA VAL A 145 -8.87 -5.61 4.01
C VAL A 145 -8.71 -5.83 2.51
N ASP A 146 -7.68 -6.59 2.08
CA ASP A 146 -7.40 -6.94 0.69
C ASP A 146 -8.19 -8.18 0.20
N MET A 147 -8.85 -8.93 1.09
CA MET A 147 -9.62 -10.14 0.74
C MET A 147 -10.64 -9.91 -0.39
N PRO A 148 -11.43 -8.82 -0.42
CA PRO A 148 -12.34 -8.56 -1.53
C PRO A 148 -11.62 -8.39 -2.87
N ILE A 149 -10.38 -7.87 -2.85
CA ILE A 149 -9.58 -7.64 -4.05
C ILE A 149 -9.02 -8.97 -4.56
N TRP A 150 -8.42 -9.79 -3.68
CA TRP A 150 -7.94 -11.12 -4.04
C TRP A 150 -9.06 -12.01 -4.58
N ARG A 151 -10.27 -11.91 -4.02
CA ARG A 151 -11.44 -12.64 -4.56
C ARG A 151 -11.74 -12.27 -6.01
N SER A 152 -11.50 -11.04 -6.42
CA SER A 152 -11.73 -10.52 -7.79
C SER A 152 -10.50 -10.60 -8.69
N SER A 153 -9.31 -10.93 -8.16
CA SER A 153 -8.07 -11.08 -8.93
C SER A 153 -7.92 -12.50 -9.51
N ALA A 154 -7.13 -12.62 -10.57
CA ALA A 154 -6.77 -13.91 -11.18
C ALA A 154 -5.82 -14.69 -10.27
N ALA A 155 -4.91 -13.99 -9.57
CA ALA A 155 -4.00 -14.57 -8.61
C ALA A 155 -3.67 -13.54 -7.51
N ALA A 156 -3.19 -14.03 -6.37
CA ALA A 156 -2.79 -13.25 -5.22
C ALA A 156 -1.26 -13.27 -5.05
N ILE A 157 -0.70 -12.11 -4.73
CA ILE A 157 0.64 -11.99 -4.16
C ILE A 157 0.46 -11.53 -2.72
N VAL A 158 1.04 -12.25 -1.78
CA VAL A 158 0.83 -11.99 -0.35
C VAL A 158 2.14 -11.55 0.31
N ALA A 159 2.14 -10.35 0.88
CA ALA A 159 3.22 -9.84 1.73
C ALA A 159 2.78 -9.98 3.20
N GLY A 160 3.06 -11.12 3.84
CA GLY A 160 2.59 -11.35 5.19
C GLY A 160 2.89 -12.73 5.74
N ASN A 161 2.26 -13.08 6.86
CA ASN A 161 2.46 -14.36 7.52
C ASN A 161 1.72 -15.51 6.81
N GLN A 162 2.01 -16.75 7.22
CA GLN A 162 1.41 -17.95 6.66
C GLN A 162 -0.12 -18.03 6.87
N GLY A 163 -0.66 -17.40 7.92
CA GLY A 163 -2.11 -17.33 8.16
C GLY A 163 -2.81 -16.53 7.05
N LEU A 164 -2.31 -15.33 6.78
CA LEU A 164 -2.84 -14.48 5.71
C LEU A 164 -2.72 -15.15 4.32
N LYS A 165 -1.59 -15.84 4.07
CA LYS A 165 -1.42 -16.62 2.83
C LYS A 165 -2.51 -17.66 2.67
N LYS A 166 -2.81 -18.47 3.71
CA LYS A 166 -3.85 -19.48 3.67
C LYS A 166 -5.24 -18.89 3.41
N GLU A 167 -5.54 -17.74 4.01
CA GLU A 167 -6.79 -17.03 3.78
C GLU A 167 -6.89 -16.55 2.31
N ALA A 168 -5.84 -15.91 1.78
CA ALA A 168 -5.80 -15.47 0.40
C ALA A 168 -5.88 -16.65 -0.60
N GLU A 169 -5.21 -17.75 -0.30
CA GLU A 169 -5.21 -18.98 -1.11
C GLU A 169 -6.62 -19.59 -1.27
N SER A 170 -7.50 -19.40 -0.29
CA SER A 170 -8.90 -19.80 -0.39
C SER A 170 -9.72 -18.95 -1.37
N LEU A 171 -9.20 -17.79 -1.80
CA LEU A 171 -9.89 -16.82 -2.66
C LEU A 171 -9.32 -16.75 -4.08
N ALA A 172 -7.99 -16.91 -4.22
CA ALA A 172 -7.28 -16.89 -5.48
C ALA A 172 -5.97 -17.70 -5.40
N PRO A 173 -5.49 -18.26 -6.52
CA PRO A 173 -4.18 -18.92 -6.57
C PRO A 173 -3.06 -17.99 -6.09
N ILE A 174 -2.13 -18.50 -5.31
CA ILE A 174 -0.96 -17.73 -4.88
C ILE A 174 0.11 -17.73 -5.98
N GLU A 175 0.40 -16.58 -6.55
CA GLU A 175 1.49 -16.40 -7.52
C GLU A 175 2.84 -16.25 -6.81
N GLN A 176 2.88 -15.47 -5.71
CA GLN A 176 4.10 -15.23 -4.93
C GLN A 176 3.75 -14.96 -3.46
N HIS A 177 4.64 -15.36 -2.55
CA HIS A 177 4.52 -15.07 -1.13
C HIS A 177 5.84 -14.48 -0.60
N PHE A 178 5.72 -13.30 0.00
CA PHE A 178 6.80 -12.62 0.71
C PHE A 178 6.53 -12.71 2.20
N GLU A 179 7.24 -13.61 2.88
CA GLU A 179 7.03 -13.82 4.30
C GLU A 179 7.61 -12.66 5.13
N ASP A 180 6.79 -12.05 5.98
CA ASP A 180 7.26 -11.14 7.01
C ASP A 180 7.99 -11.95 8.09
N LYS A 181 9.30 -11.86 8.13
CA LYS A 181 10.04 -12.29 9.32
C LYS A 181 9.59 -11.40 10.49
N LYS A 182 8.79 -11.97 11.41
CA LYS A 182 8.24 -11.30 12.61
C LYS A 182 9.37 -10.73 13.47
N ASN A 183 9.90 -9.55 13.18
CA ASN A 183 10.95 -8.99 14.04
C ASN A 183 10.99 -7.45 14.16
N THR A 184 10.15 -6.68 13.48
CA THR A 184 10.42 -5.24 13.44
C THR A 184 9.63 -4.45 14.49
N PHE A 185 8.38 -4.79 14.76
CA PHE A 185 7.58 -4.01 15.71
C PHE A 185 7.93 -4.33 17.18
N LYS A 186 8.20 -5.61 17.52
CA LYS A 186 8.68 -5.98 18.87
C LYS A 186 10.10 -5.46 19.14
N ALA A 187 10.96 -5.37 18.12
CA ALA A 187 12.29 -4.79 18.27
C ALA A 187 12.22 -3.26 18.45
N LEU A 188 11.32 -2.56 17.77
CA LEU A 188 11.10 -1.13 17.95
C LEU A 188 10.57 -0.79 19.36
N VAL A 189 9.58 -1.54 19.83
CA VAL A 189 9.04 -1.38 21.20
C VAL A 189 10.09 -1.74 22.27
N LYS A 190 10.97 -2.72 22.00
CA LYS A 190 12.07 -3.07 22.89
C LYS A 190 13.18 -2.00 22.89
N ALA A 191 13.46 -1.37 21.75
CA ALA A 191 14.43 -0.26 21.66
C ALA A 191 13.97 0.97 22.43
N PHE A 192 12.68 1.28 22.43
CA PHE A 192 12.12 2.37 23.26
C PHE A 192 12.11 2.05 24.78
N ARG A 193 12.15 0.76 25.18
CA ARG A 193 12.20 0.34 26.59
C ARG A 193 13.60 0.31 27.22
N VAL A 194 14.65 0.42 26.43
CA VAL A 194 16.06 0.31 26.91
C VAL A 194 16.66 1.68 27.29
N HIS A 195 15.93 2.79 27.12
CA HIS A 195 16.36 4.13 27.51
C HIS A 195 15.52 4.73 28.67
N GLN A 196 15.11 3.88 29.63
CA GLN A 196 14.70 4.31 30.97
C GLN A 196 15.61 3.69 32.00
#